data_39024638b5b3c1f051b9e333b6791858
#
_entry.id   39024638b5b3c1f051b9e333b6791858
#
_cell.length_a   1.000
_cell.length_b   1.000
_cell.length_c   1.000
_cell.angle_alpha   90.00
_cell.angle_beta   90.00
_cell.angle_gamma   90.00
#
_symmetry.space_group_name_H-M   'P 1'
#
loop_
_entity.id
_entity.type
_entity.pdbx_description
1 polymer ?
#
loop_
_entity_poly.entity_id
_entity_poly.type
_entity_poly.pdbx_seq_one_letter_code
_entity_poly.pdbx_strand_id
1 'polypeptide(L)'
;MLYYYFYPIKFNSNDKMNREYVLIYILAAIVITTAIIYFILAHNEYTSLIEFAAEGLDGEISELQIEIALFAGSGMLYLGLLGWILVKKLKSIVPYSFLIITSMILIITYAASRTIGVPLIGVEFYIGKYDILTKVLQGIIIAISGYLIYRKITLNKSRTQEKNLKSKT
;
A
#
# COMPACT_ATOMS: atom_id res chain seq x y z
N MET A 1 9.93 -54.33 -5.92
CA MET A 1 9.40 -53.33 -6.83
C MET A 1 8.30 -52.58 -6.08
N LEU A 2 8.69 -51.47 -5.39
CA LEU A 2 7.79 -50.69 -4.50
C LEU A 2 7.25 -49.55 -5.31
N TYR A 3 5.93 -49.60 -5.65
CA TYR A 3 5.18 -48.49 -6.22
C TYR A 3 4.83 -47.51 -5.09
N TYR A 4 5.54 -46.37 -5.05
CA TYR A 4 5.11 -45.21 -4.24
C TYR A 4 3.86 -44.63 -4.87
N TYR A 5 2.71 -44.83 -4.24
CA TYR A 5 1.47 -44.10 -4.51
C TYR A 5 1.67 -42.66 -4.00
N PHE A 6 1.98 -41.79 -4.95
CA PHE A 6 1.86 -40.33 -4.70
C PHE A 6 0.37 -40.00 -4.60
N TYR A 7 -0.16 -39.97 -3.39
CA TYR A 7 -1.48 -39.41 -3.13
C TYR A 7 -1.39 -37.90 -3.38
N PRO A 8 -2.10 -37.28 -4.34
CA PRO A 8 -2.20 -35.85 -4.45
C PRO A 8 -2.94 -35.35 -3.22
N ILE A 9 -2.26 -34.60 -2.37
CA ILE A 9 -2.86 -33.88 -1.25
C ILE A 9 -3.99 -33.03 -1.85
N LYS A 10 -5.26 -33.44 -1.65
CA LYS A 10 -6.43 -32.64 -1.97
C LYS A 10 -6.39 -31.41 -1.07
N PHE A 11 -5.78 -30.35 -1.53
CA PHE A 11 -5.86 -29.04 -0.88
C PHE A 11 -7.33 -28.60 -0.87
N ASN A 12 -7.93 -28.58 0.30
CA ASN A 12 -9.31 -28.19 0.50
C ASN A 12 -9.48 -26.73 0.03
N SER A 13 -10.42 -26.48 -0.88
CA SER A 13 -10.68 -25.15 -1.45
C SER A 13 -11.03 -24.11 -0.37
N ASN A 14 -11.61 -24.54 0.75
CA ASN A 14 -11.96 -23.70 1.90
C ASN A 14 -10.72 -23.15 2.61
N ASP A 15 -9.64 -23.93 2.75
CA ASP A 15 -8.40 -23.47 3.39
C ASP A 15 -7.67 -22.40 2.58
N LYS A 16 -7.73 -22.47 1.24
CA LYS A 16 -7.14 -21.46 0.37
C LYS A 16 -7.90 -20.14 0.46
N MET A 17 -9.20 -20.17 0.50
CA MET A 17 -10.04 -19.00 0.61
C MET A 17 -9.85 -18.29 1.96
N ASN A 18 -9.71 -19.05 3.05
CA ASN A 18 -9.42 -18.50 4.37
C ASN A 18 -8.09 -17.74 4.43
N ARG A 19 -7.02 -18.27 3.80
CA ARG A 19 -5.71 -17.61 3.77
C ARG A 19 -5.72 -16.26 3.02
N GLU A 20 -6.47 -16.15 1.93
CA GLU A 20 -6.58 -14.91 1.17
C GLU A 20 -7.33 -13.82 1.97
N TYR A 21 -8.38 -14.19 2.71
CA TYR A 21 -9.05 -13.26 3.61
C TYR A 21 -8.16 -12.80 4.76
N VAL A 22 -7.37 -13.68 5.36
CA VAL A 22 -6.39 -13.33 6.40
C VAL A 22 -5.38 -12.32 5.86
N LEU A 23 -4.86 -12.51 4.64
CA LEU A 23 -3.94 -11.56 4.02
C LEU A 23 -4.58 -10.20 3.75
N ILE A 24 -5.87 -10.14 3.39
CA ILE A 24 -6.59 -8.88 3.24
C ILE A 24 -6.69 -8.13 4.58
N TYR A 25 -6.96 -8.83 5.69
CA TYR A 25 -7.01 -8.20 7.01
C TYR A 25 -5.64 -7.73 7.49
N ILE A 26 -4.58 -8.52 7.22
CA ILE A 26 -3.20 -8.09 7.49
C ILE A 26 -2.86 -6.84 6.67
N LEU A 27 -3.18 -6.84 5.37
CA LEU A 27 -2.99 -5.69 4.51
C LEU A 27 -3.76 -4.46 5.04
N ALA A 28 -5.02 -4.66 5.47
CA ALA A 28 -5.83 -3.61 6.05
C ALA A 28 -5.18 -3.00 7.30
N ALA A 29 -4.68 -3.83 8.20
CA ALA A 29 -3.99 -3.36 9.41
C ALA A 29 -2.74 -2.54 9.05
N ILE A 30 -1.93 -3.00 8.08
CA ILE A 30 -0.72 -2.28 7.63
C ILE A 30 -1.09 -0.95 6.98
N VAL A 31 -2.13 -0.91 6.14
CA VAL A 31 -2.60 0.31 5.48
C VAL A 31 -3.11 1.32 6.51
N ILE A 32 -3.86 0.89 7.53
CA ILE A 32 -4.30 1.75 8.63
C ILE A 32 -3.10 2.32 9.39
N THR A 33 -2.13 1.48 9.75
CA THR A 33 -0.92 1.92 10.44
C THR A 33 -0.16 2.95 9.62
N THR A 34 -0.02 2.73 8.30
CA THR A 34 0.62 3.67 7.38
C THR A 34 -0.13 5.01 7.33
N ALA A 35 -1.45 4.98 7.23
CA ALA A 35 -2.28 6.19 7.23
C ALA A 35 -2.15 6.98 8.56
N ILE A 36 -2.15 6.29 9.71
CA ILE A 36 -1.94 6.92 11.02
C ILE A 36 -0.59 7.62 11.07
N ILE A 37 0.49 6.98 10.60
CA ILE A 37 1.82 7.60 10.59
C ILE A 37 1.83 8.86 9.71
N TYR A 38 1.17 8.83 8.56
CA TYR A 38 1.04 10.03 7.72
C TYR A 38 0.28 11.18 8.40
N PHE A 39 -0.76 10.88 9.18
CA PHE A 39 -1.44 11.91 9.97
C PHE A 39 -0.57 12.43 11.12
N ILE A 40 0.27 11.59 11.74
CA ILE A 40 1.23 12.04 12.75
C ILE A 40 2.26 12.98 12.11
N LEU A 41 2.78 12.65 10.93
CA LEU A 41 3.69 13.53 10.19
C LEU A 41 3.01 14.85 9.84
N ALA A 42 1.80 14.84 9.31
CA ALA A 42 1.05 16.06 9.03
C ALA A 42 0.81 16.92 10.27
N HIS A 43 0.56 16.29 11.43
CA HIS A 43 0.40 17.00 12.69
C HIS A 43 1.71 17.64 13.19
N ASN A 44 2.84 16.94 13.04
CA ASN A 44 4.15 17.48 13.40
C ASN A 44 4.48 18.73 12.56
N GLU A 45 4.31 18.65 11.23
CA GLU A 45 4.52 19.79 10.34
C GLU A 45 3.56 20.96 10.65
N TYR A 46 2.32 20.65 11.03
CA TYR A 46 1.37 21.67 11.46
C TYR A 46 1.82 22.40 12.74
N THR A 47 2.45 21.68 13.68
CA THR A 47 2.99 22.28 14.90
C THR A 47 4.16 23.20 14.56
N SER A 48 5.08 22.76 13.69
CA SER A 48 6.20 23.57 13.20
C SER A 48 5.70 24.83 12.46
N LEU A 49 4.64 24.71 11.67
CA LEU A 49 4.03 25.85 10.99
C LEU A 49 3.53 26.93 11.97
N ILE A 50 2.92 26.51 13.08
CA ILE A 50 2.45 27.48 14.11
C ILE A 50 3.67 28.18 14.76
N GLU A 51 4.75 27.45 15.04
CA GLU A 51 5.97 28.01 15.64
C GLU A 51 6.62 29.04 14.70
N PHE A 52 6.82 28.71 13.42
CA PHE A 52 7.40 29.63 12.43
C PHE A 52 6.52 30.85 12.14
N ALA A 53 5.20 30.67 12.13
CA ALA A 53 4.28 31.79 12.00
C ALA A 53 4.35 32.76 13.19
N ALA A 54 4.59 32.25 14.41
CA ALA A 54 4.76 33.08 15.60
C ALA A 54 6.11 33.84 15.59
N GLU A 55 7.13 33.31 14.91
CA GLU A 55 8.46 33.92 14.75
C GLU A 55 8.55 34.89 13.56
N GLY A 56 7.51 34.96 12.71
CA GLY A 56 7.45 35.86 11.54
C GLY A 56 8.32 35.39 10.36
N LEU A 57 8.55 34.08 10.24
CA LEU A 57 9.34 33.44 9.17
C LEU A 57 8.45 33.07 7.96
N ASP A 58 7.94 34.09 7.26
CA ASP A 58 6.95 33.92 6.17
C ASP A 58 7.43 33.02 5.01
N GLY A 59 8.75 32.95 4.77
CA GLY A 59 9.32 32.19 3.65
C GLY A 59 9.15 30.67 3.78
N GLU A 60 9.13 30.14 4.99
CA GLU A 60 9.06 28.69 5.28
C GLU A 60 7.61 28.21 5.43
N ILE A 61 6.65 29.12 5.65
CA ILE A 61 5.25 28.80 5.86
C ILE A 61 4.64 28.07 4.64
N SER A 62 4.99 28.50 3.41
CA SER A 62 4.46 27.91 2.20
C SER A 62 4.91 26.46 1.97
N GLU A 63 6.14 26.15 2.32
CA GLU A 63 6.70 24.79 2.21
C GLU A 63 6.01 23.84 3.19
N LEU A 64 5.88 24.25 4.46
CA LEU A 64 5.18 23.48 5.49
C LEU A 64 3.70 23.23 5.15
N GLN A 65 3.00 24.19 4.56
CA GLN A 65 1.62 24.00 4.12
C GLN A 65 1.50 22.91 3.04
N ILE A 66 2.47 22.87 2.12
CA ILE A 66 2.51 21.82 1.07
C ILE A 66 2.80 20.45 1.70
N GLU A 67 3.74 20.36 2.62
CA GLU A 67 4.07 19.11 3.30
C GLU A 67 2.89 18.57 4.10
N ILE A 68 2.20 19.42 4.87
CA ILE A 68 0.96 19.06 5.59
C ILE A 68 -0.08 18.50 4.61
N ALA A 69 -0.31 19.19 3.49
CA ALA A 69 -1.27 18.75 2.48
C ALA A 69 -0.89 17.40 1.86
N LEU A 70 0.40 17.18 1.58
CA LEU A 70 0.92 15.92 1.03
C LEU A 70 0.77 14.77 2.04
N PHE A 71 1.15 14.97 3.30
CA PHE A 71 1.03 13.94 4.33
C PHE A 71 -0.43 13.63 4.65
N ALA A 72 -1.26 14.62 4.92
CA ALA A 72 -2.67 14.43 5.20
C ALA A 72 -3.40 13.80 4.00
N GLY A 73 -3.13 14.27 2.79
CA GLY A 73 -3.68 13.74 1.55
C GLY A 73 -3.28 12.28 1.32
N SER A 74 -2.02 11.92 1.59
CA SER A 74 -1.53 10.54 1.51
C SER A 74 -2.25 9.63 2.51
N GLY A 75 -2.42 10.07 3.75
CA GLY A 75 -3.17 9.33 4.78
C GLY A 75 -4.62 9.09 4.35
N MET A 76 -5.31 10.12 3.85
CA MET A 76 -6.68 10.01 3.35
C MET A 76 -6.79 9.09 2.14
N LEU A 77 -5.83 9.15 1.21
CA LEU A 77 -5.79 8.28 0.03
C LEU A 77 -5.66 6.81 0.43
N TYR A 78 -4.80 6.48 1.40
CA TYR A 78 -4.68 5.12 1.92
C TYR A 78 -5.98 4.62 2.55
N LEU A 79 -6.67 5.45 3.35
CA LEU A 79 -7.96 5.08 3.94
C LEU A 79 -9.05 4.91 2.88
N GLY A 80 -9.09 5.75 1.86
CA GLY A 80 -10.03 5.62 0.73
C GLY A 80 -9.80 4.32 -0.05
N LEU A 81 -8.53 3.98 -0.37
CA LEU A 81 -8.18 2.74 -1.04
C LEU A 81 -8.49 1.52 -0.17
N LEU A 82 -8.28 1.60 1.14
CA LEU A 82 -8.66 0.56 2.08
C LEU A 82 -10.17 0.31 2.08
N GLY A 83 -10.97 1.37 2.18
CA GLY A 83 -12.44 1.26 2.08
C GLY A 83 -12.86 0.55 0.79
N TRP A 84 -12.23 0.91 -0.35
CA TRP A 84 -12.48 0.25 -1.62
C TRP A 84 -12.09 -1.24 -1.61
N ILE A 85 -10.93 -1.60 -1.02
CA ILE A 85 -10.49 -2.98 -0.86
C ILE A 85 -11.49 -3.78 -0.01
N LEU A 86 -11.92 -3.25 1.13
CA LEU A 86 -12.86 -3.93 2.03
C LEU A 86 -14.22 -4.19 1.37
N VAL A 87 -14.71 -3.25 0.54
CA VAL A 87 -15.96 -3.42 -0.22
C VAL A 87 -15.81 -4.45 -1.35
N LYS A 88 -14.75 -4.35 -2.14
CA LYS A 88 -14.55 -5.22 -3.32
C LYS A 88 -13.87 -6.55 -2.98
N LYS A 89 -13.08 -6.59 -1.90
CA LYS A 89 -12.29 -7.77 -1.50
C LYS A 89 -11.59 -8.40 -2.72
N LEU A 90 -11.75 -9.70 -2.92
CA LEU A 90 -11.18 -10.42 -4.06
C LEU A 90 -11.99 -10.28 -5.37
N LYS A 91 -13.07 -9.53 -5.40
CA LYS A 91 -13.89 -9.37 -6.62
C LYS A 91 -13.18 -8.55 -7.71
N SER A 92 -12.34 -7.60 -7.34
CA SER A 92 -11.58 -6.76 -8.27
C SER A 92 -10.09 -6.71 -7.92
N ILE A 93 -9.22 -6.65 -8.92
CA ILE A 93 -7.76 -6.41 -8.76
C ILE A 93 -7.45 -4.91 -8.73
N VAL A 94 -8.36 -4.09 -9.24
CA VAL A 94 -8.15 -2.65 -9.43
C VAL A 94 -7.70 -1.93 -8.17
N PRO A 95 -8.37 -2.07 -6.99
CA PRO A 95 -7.96 -1.34 -5.81
C PRO A 95 -6.56 -1.74 -5.30
N TYR A 96 -6.15 -3.00 -5.48
CA TYR A 96 -4.80 -3.45 -5.14
C TYR A 96 -3.74 -2.85 -6.07
N SER A 97 -4.05 -2.72 -7.36
CA SER A 97 -3.16 -2.05 -8.33
C SER A 97 -2.99 -0.57 -7.99
N PHE A 98 -4.07 0.13 -7.64
CA PHE A 98 -3.98 1.52 -7.19
C PHE A 98 -3.16 1.66 -5.91
N LEU A 99 -3.29 0.73 -4.96
CA LEU A 99 -2.51 0.73 -3.72
C LEU A 99 -1.00 0.56 -4.01
N ILE A 100 -0.63 -0.31 -4.96
CA ILE A 100 0.77 -0.47 -5.41
C ILE A 100 1.27 0.83 -6.05
N ILE A 101 0.51 1.39 -6.99
CA ILE A 101 0.91 2.62 -7.70
C ILE A 101 1.10 3.78 -6.72
N THR A 102 0.16 3.99 -5.80
CA THR A 102 0.27 5.01 -4.76
C THR A 102 1.51 4.82 -3.91
N SER A 103 1.76 3.59 -3.43
CA SER A 103 2.93 3.30 -2.61
C SER A 103 4.24 3.52 -3.37
N MET A 104 4.31 3.14 -4.66
CA MET A 104 5.48 3.38 -5.52
C MET A 104 5.74 4.88 -5.74
N ILE A 105 4.69 5.66 -6.04
CA ILE A 105 4.81 7.11 -6.20
C ILE A 105 5.37 7.74 -4.93
N LEU A 106 4.84 7.41 -3.76
CA LEU A 106 5.29 7.97 -2.48
C LEU A 106 6.73 7.57 -2.12
N ILE A 107 7.16 6.34 -2.47
CA ILE A 107 8.57 5.93 -2.31
C ILE A 107 9.48 6.72 -3.25
N ILE A 108 9.09 6.88 -4.51
CA ILE A 108 9.87 7.62 -5.52
C ILE A 108 9.95 9.10 -5.14
N THR A 109 8.84 9.72 -4.73
CA THR A 109 8.82 11.12 -4.27
C THR A 109 9.74 11.31 -3.08
N TYR A 110 9.71 10.40 -2.10
CA TYR A 110 10.62 10.44 -0.97
C TYR A 110 12.09 10.32 -1.39
N ALA A 111 12.43 9.39 -2.29
CA ALA A 111 13.78 9.25 -2.79
C ALA A 111 14.23 10.52 -3.55
N ALA A 112 13.34 11.10 -4.34
CA ALA A 112 13.61 12.35 -5.06
C ALA A 112 13.85 13.53 -4.10
N SER A 113 13.05 13.66 -3.03
CA SER A 113 13.25 14.74 -2.03
C SER A 113 14.60 14.65 -1.33
N ARG A 114 15.19 13.46 -1.21
CA ARG A 114 16.51 13.25 -0.57
C ARG A 114 17.70 13.35 -1.53
N THR A 115 17.48 13.38 -2.83
CA THR A 115 18.57 13.35 -3.84
C THR A 115 18.61 14.58 -4.72
N ILE A 116 17.54 14.87 -5.43
CA ILE A 116 17.48 15.98 -6.42
C ILE A 116 16.60 17.14 -5.94
N GLY A 117 15.90 16.98 -4.83
CA GLY A 117 14.87 17.88 -4.36
C GLY A 117 13.52 17.68 -5.08
N VAL A 118 12.46 18.09 -4.41
CA VAL A 118 11.10 18.12 -4.99
C VAL A 118 10.76 19.59 -5.23
N PRO A 119 10.15 19.96 -6.38
CA PRO A 119 9.68 21.32 -6.59
C PRO A 119 8.86 21.82 -5.41
N LEU A 120 9.15 23.02 -4.92
CA LEU A 120 8.52 23.72 -3.78
C LEU A 120 8.98 23.28 -2.37
N ILE A 121 9.70 22.15 -2.21
CA ILE A 121 10.18 21.66 -0.89
C ILE A 121 11.71 21.65 -0.84
N GLY A 122 12.39 21.61 -1.99
CA GLY A 122 13.86 21.56 -2.03
C GLY A 122 14.43 20.16 -1.72
N VAL A 123 15.69 20.14 -1.25
CA VAL A 123 16.42 18.91 -0.85
C VAL A 123 16.40 18.82 0.67
N GLU A 124 15.82 17.78 1.19
CA GLU A 124 15.76 17.49 2.62
C GLU A 124 16.80 16.44 3.00
N PHE A 125 17.77 16.78 3.83
CA PHE A 125 18.83 15.86 4.27
C PHE A 125 18.47 15.05 5.51
N TYR A 126 17.46 15.50 6.29
CA TYR A 126 17.06 14.81 7.50
C TYR A 126 16.20 13.57 7.20
N ILE A 127 16.58 12.44 7.79
CA ILE A 127 15.85 11.18 7.67
C ILE A 127 15.23 10.85 9.03
N GLY A 128 13.92 11.03 9.13
CA GLY A 128 13.17 10.73 10.35
C GLY A 128 12.91 9.22 10.51
N LYS A 129 12.74 8.76 11.74
CA LYS A 129 12.35 7.37 12.04
C LYS A 129 11.01 6.97 11.41
N TYR A 130 10.06 7.89 11.33
CA TYR A 130 8.76 7.67 10.71
C TYR A 130 8.85 7.55 9.20
N ASP A 131 9.81 8.25 8.57
CA ASP A 131 10.04 8.15 7.12
C ASP A 131 10.49 6.74 6.73
N ILE A 132 11.48 6.20 7.44
CA ILE A 132 11.95 4.83 7.20
C ILE A 132 10.81 3.83 7.42
N LEU A 133 10.08 3.98 8.52
CA LEU A 133 8.99 3.08 8.86
C LEU A 133 7.90 3.07 7.80
N THR A 134 7.49 4.25 7.28
CA THR A 134 6.49 4.31 6.20
C THR A 134 6.99 3.62 4.93
N LYS A 135 8.28 3.75 4.57
CA LYS A 135 8.83 3.09 3.37
C LYS A 135 8.87 1.57 3.52
N VAL A 136 9.20 1.05 4.70
CA VAL A 136 9.13 -0.38 5.00
C VAL A 136 7.68 -0.89 4.88
N LEU A 137 6.72 -0.19 5.50
CA LEU A 137 5.30 -0.55 5.41
C LEU A 137 4.79 -0.49 3.96
N GLN A 138 5.17 0.51 3.18
CA GLN A 138 4.84 0.61 1.75
C GLN A 138 5.42 -0.56 0.94
N GLY A 139 6.64 -0.98 1.21
CA GLY A 139 7.23 -2.17 0.60
C GLY A 139 6.41 -3.44 0.90
N ILE A 140 5.96 -3.62 2.14
CA ILE A 140 5.11 -4.74 2.55
C ILE A 140 3.74 -4.66 1.86
N ILE A 141 3.13 -3.46 1.77
CA ILE A 141 1.87 -3.22 1.06
C ILE A 141 1.99 -3.66 -0.40
N ILE A 142 3.08 -3.26 -1.10
CA ILE A 142 3.34 -3.65 -2.49
C ILE A 142 3.45 -5.17 -2.62
N ALA A 143 4.22 -5.83 -1.73
CA ALA A 143 4.43 -7.26 -1.76
C ALA A 143 3.11 -8.05 -1.57
N ILE A 144 2.32 -7.70 -0.55
CA ILE A 144 1.04 -8.38 -0.27
C ILE A 144 0.03 -8.12 -1.38
N SER A 145 -0.10 -6.88 -1.85
CA SER A 145 -1.02 -6.51 -2.93
C SER A 145 -0.66 -7.22 -4.24
N GLY A 146 0.63 -7.27 -4.58
CA GLY A 146 1.14 -8.01 -5.75
C GLY A 146 0.86 -9.51 -5.67
N TYR A 147 1.05 -10.12 -4.49
CA TYR A 147 0.71 -11.51 -4.26
C TYR A 147 -0.79 -11.79 -4.44
N LEU A 148 -1.67 -10.93 -3.91
CA LEU A 148 -3.12 -11.07 -4.04
C LEU A 148 -3.58 -10.95 -5.51
N ILE A 149 -2.99 -10.03 -6.28
CA ILE A 149 -3.24 -9.89 -7.72
C ILE A 149 -2.80 -11.15 -8.47
N TYR A 150 -1.57 -11.63 -8.23
CA TYR A 150 -1.03 -12.84 -8.86
C TYR A 150 -1.93 -14.05 -8.62
N ARG A 151 -2.32 -14.28 -7.37
CA ARG A 151 -3.20 -15.38 -6.97
C ARG A 151 -4.54 -15.32 -7.70
N LYS A 152 -5.14 -14.13 -7.79
CA LYS A 152 -6.42 -13.96 -8.48
C LYS A 152 -6.32 -14.25 -9.97
N ILE A 153 -5.28 -13.79 -10.64
CA ILE A 153 -5.07 -14.07 -12.07
C ILE A 153 -4.92 -15.57 -12.31
N THR A 154 -4.13 -16.24 -11.48
CA THR A 154 -3.90 -17.70 -11.58
C THR A 154 -5.19 -18.49 -11.39
N LEU A 155 -6.02 -18.14 -10.39
CA LEU A 155 -7.31 -18.78 -10.14
C LEU A 155 -8.30 -18.61 -11.30
N ASN A 156 -8.34 -17.42 -11.90
CA ASN A 156 -9.21 -17.17 -13.07
C ASN A 156 -8.78 -18.00 -14.28
N LYS A 157 -7.47 -18.12 -14.52
CA LYS A 157 -6.92 -18.94 -15.63
C LYS A 157 -7.31 -20.41 -15.50
N SER A 158 -7.19 -20.97 -14.31
CA SER A 158 -7.57 -22.37 -14.04
C SER A 158 -9.06 -22.63 -14.27
N ARG A 159 -9.93 -21.71 -13.85
CA ARG A 159 -11.39 -21.82 -14.07
C ARG A 159 -11.77 -21.75 -15.55
N THR A 160 -11.08 -20.93 -16.33
CA THR A 160 -11.32 -20.82 -17.79
C THR A 160 -10.92 -22.11 -18.51
N GLN A 161 -9.81 -22.71 -18.13
CA GLN A 161 -9.36 -23.99 -18.69
C GLN A 161 -10.34 -25.13 -18.39
N GLU A 162 -10.84 -25.22 -17.17
CA GLU A 162 -11.83 -26.24 -16.77
C GLU A 162 -13.15 -26.10 -17.55
N LYS A 163 -13.63 -24.84 -17.77
CA LYS A 163 -14.82 -24.61 -18.59
C LYS A 163 -14.61 -25.03 -20.04
N ASN A 164 -13.45 -24.73 -20.62
CA ASN A 164 -13.15 -25.11 -22.01
C ASN A 164 -13.02 -26.61 -22.19
N LEU A 165 -12.57 -27.35 -21.18
CA LEU A 165 -12.54 -28.82 -21.21
C LEU A 165 -13.95 -29.41 -21.15
N LYS A 166 -14.84 -28.90 -20.29
CA LYS A 166 -16.22 -29.36 -20.15
C LYS A 166 -17.10 -29.02 -21.36
N SER A 167 -16.73 -28.07 -22.19
CA SER A 167 -17.47 -27.72 -23.41
C SER A 167 -17.11 -28.59 -24.63
N LYS A 168 -16.05 -29.40 -24.54
CA LYS A 168 -15.56 -30.28 -25.61
C LYS A 168 -15.95 -31.75 -25.41
N THR A 169 -16.50 -32.09 -24.27
CA THR A 169 -17.15 -33.38 -23.95
C THR A 169 -18.63 -33.30 -24.03
#